data_5c0b703d61675cfbb7ff9918eeed1e7c
#
_entry.id   5c0b703d61675cfbb7ff9918eeed1e7c
#
_cell.length_a   1.000
_cell.length_b   1.000
_cell.length_c   1.000
_cell.angle_alpha   90.00
_cell.angle_beta   90.00
_cell.angle_gamma   90.00
#
_symmetry.space_group_name_H-M   'P 1'
#
loop_
_entity.id
_entity.type
_entity.pdbx_description
1 polymer ?
#
loop_
_entity_poly.entity_id
_entity_poly.type
_entity_poly.pdbx_seq_one_letter_code
_entity_poly.pdbx_strand_id
1 'polypeptide(L)'
;MAQISPQKTLLFSYEASGDVISINYNGTEYFYLRNGQNDIVGLMDGSGTRVVEYTYDAWGKLISATGTLATSLGADNPYRYRGYYYDTETGLYYLMARYYDPEVCRFISADVYMTTGQGVLGGNMWAYCLNNPVNMVDQTGSEAVAIALGLAAKIAGVLCVTAVAILAIDFAIRRENSFLSTISKGIVDGLESLMTKITEKIETKEPKQYKRDTEVHHIVAQSSPYAAPAQDVLRKTGISVNSAENTVEIKTSLHRRLHTYVYYGIVNTATQLAYKAGKTPKEKRSNVKTTLRVIGTILSATSKILPY
;
A
#
# COMPACT_ATOMS: atom_id res chain seq x y z
N MET A 1 -16.38 11.57 -4.91
CA MET A 1 -16.20 12.98 -5.41
C MET A 1 -17.15 13.19 -6.55
N ALA A 2 -17.66 14.39 -6.76
CA ALA A 2 -18.57 14.72 -7.85
C ALA A 2 -18.07 15.97 -8.58
N GLN A 3 -18.18 15.96 -9.90
CA GLN A 3 -18.01 17.16 -10.75
C GLN A 3 -19.34 17.38 -11.46
N ILE A 4 -19.97 18.52 -11.22
CA ILE A 4 -21.28 18.85 -11.76
C ILE A 4 -21.18 20.19 -12.48
N SER A 5 -21.51 20.18 -13.76
CA SER A 5 -21.71 21.38 -14.56
C SER A 5 -23.11 21.36 -15.20
N PRO A 6 -23.59 22.45 -15.78
CA PRO A 6 -24.91 22.47 -16.42
C PRO A 6 -25.09 21.43 -17.54
N GLN A 7 -23.99 20.97 -18.14
CA GLN A 7 -24.01 20.03 -19.26
C GLN A 7 -23.51 18.63 -18.90
N LYS A 8 -22.84 18.45 -17.73
CA LYS A 8 -22.16 17.19 -17.38
C LYS A 8 -22.23 16.90 -15.89
N THR A 9 -22.49 15.65 -15.57
CA THR A 9 -22.41 15.12 -14.21
C THR A 9 -21.45 13.94 -14.20
N LEU A 10 -20.37 14.07 -13.43
CA LEU A 10 -19.37 13.01 -13.19
C LEU A 10 -19.39 12.64 -11.71
N LEU A 11 -19.75 11.40 -11.39
CA LEU A 11 -19.67 10.85 -10.04
C LEU A 11 -18.66 9.73 -10.01
N PHE A 12 -17.75 9.76 -9.05
CA PHE A 12 -16.66 8.79 -8.96
C PHE A 12 -16.83 7.87 -7.74
N SER A 13 -16.67 6.57 -7.96
CA SER A 13 -16.60 5.55 -6.90
C SER A 13 -15.15 5.14 -6.67
N TYR A 14 -14.80 4.88 -5.40
CA TYR A 14 -13.44 4.58 -4.98
C TYR A 14 -13.37 3.29 -4.17
N GLU A 15 -12.26 2.58 -4.28
CA GLU A 15 -11.91 1.52 -3.34
C GLU A 15 -11.48 2.08 -1.97
N ALA A 16 -11.37 1.18 -0.99
CA ALA A 16 -10.83 1.52 0.33
C ALA A 16 -9.36 1.99 0.28
N SER A 17 -8.64 1.64 -0.78
CA SER A 17 -7.27 2.12 -1.08
C SER A 17 -7.22 3.59 -1.53
N GLY A 18 -8.37 4.16 -1.94
CA GLY A 18 -8.48 5.47 -2.56
C GLY A 18 -8.36 5.45 -4.09
N ASP A 19 -8.18 4.28 -4.68
CA ASP A 19 -8.14 4.11 -6.14
C ASP A 19 -9.55 4.23 -6.74
N VAL A 20 -9.70 4.96 -7.84
CA VAL A 20 -11.00 5.12 -8.51
C VAL A 20 -11.41 3.82 -9.20
N ILE A 21 -12.65 3.35 -8.99
CA ILE A 21 -13.18 2.09 -9.56
C ILE A 21 -14.03 2.37 -10.78
N SER A 22 -14.95 3.33 -10.66
CA SER A 22 -15.93 3.64 -11.69
C SER A 22 -16.21 5.13 -11.79
N ILE A 23 -16.74 5.51 -12.93
CA ILE A 23 -17.27 6.84 -13.22
C ILE A 23 -18.71 6.71 -13.70
N ASN A 24 -19.63 7.37 -13.03
CA ASN A 24 -20.97 7.59 -13.56
C ASN A 24 -20.94 8.87 -14.40
N TYR A 25 -21.13 8.71 -15.69
CA TYR A 25 -21.13 9.78 -16.67
C TYR A 25 -22.57 10.02 -17.15
N ASN A 26 -23.17 11.11 -16.72
CA ASN A 26 -24.55 11.51 -17.05
C ASN A 26 -25.59 10.40 -16.78
N GLY A 27 -25.46 9.68 -15.67
CA GLY A 27 -26.37 8.61 -15.27
C GLY A 27 -25.96 7.20 -15.73
N THR A 28 -24.95 7.06 -16.59
CA THR A 28 -24.42 5.75 -17.04
C THR A 28 -23.10 5.45 -16.37
N GLU A 29 -22.95 4.24 -15.82
CA GLU A 29 -21.76 3.81 -15.12
C GLU A 29 -20.77 3.12 -16.03
N TYR A 30 -19.46 3.50 -15.90
CA TYR A 30 -18.34 2.92 -16.60
C TYR A 30 -17.24 2.56 -15.63
N PHE A 31 -16.50 1.49 -15.90
CA PHE A 31 -15.48 0.94 -15.03
C PHE A 31 -14.10 1.19 -15.58
N TYR A 32 -13.15 1.55 -14.70
CA TYR A 32 -11.78 1.82 -15.08
C TYR A 32 -11.00 0.55 -15.34
N LEU A 33 -10.30 0.51 -16.48
CA LEU A 33 -9.32 -0.52 -16.82
C LEU A 33 -7.92 0.00 -16.52
N ARG A 34 -7.14 -0.79 -15.78
CA ARG A 34 -5.78 -0.42 -15.36
C ARG A 34 -4.75 -1.45 -15.81
N ASN A 35 -3.54 -0.97 -16.07
CA ASN A 35 -2.39 -1.84 -16.25
C ASN A 35 -1.67 -2.13 -14.92
N GLY A 36 -0.58 -2.94 -14.97
CA GLY A 36 0.22 -3.28 -13.79
C GLY A 36 0.94 -2.11 -13.12
N GLN A 37 0.98 -0.96 -13.78
CA GLN A 37 1.56 0.28 -13.27
C GLN A 37 0.53 1.27 -12.73
N ASN A 38 -0.73 0.86 -12.67
CA ASN A 38 -1.88 1.68 -12.26
C ASN A 38 -2.28 2.79 -13.26
N ASP A 39 -1.77 2.75 -14.51
CA ASP A 39 -2.26 3.65 -15.53
C ASP A 39 -3.70 3.28 -15.90
N ILE A 40 -4.56 4.28 -16.02
CA ILE A 40 -5.90 4.07 -16.58
C ILE A 40 -5.73 3.90 -18.10
N VAL A 41 -5.85 2.67 -18.57
CA VAL A 41 -5.68 2.32 -19.99
C VAL A 41 -7.00 2.27 -20.75
N GLY A 42 -8.12 2.48 -20.07
CA GLY A 42 -9.43 2.54 -20.72
C GLY A 42 -10.59 2.57 -19.76
N LEU A 43 -11.78 2.63 -20.35
CA LEU A 43 -13.07 2.53 -19.69
C LEU A 43 -13.92 1.49 -20.39
N MET A 44 -14.65 0.68 -19.61
CA MET A 44 -15.60 -0.30 -20.13
C MET A 44 -17.01 -0.02 -19.58
N ASP A 45 -18.01 -0.38 -20.35
CA ASP A 45 -19.42 -0.32 -19.93
C ASP A 45 -19.82 -1.52 -19.06
N GLY A 46 -21.07 -1.54 -18.58
CA GLY A 46 -21.62 -2.63 -17.77
C GLY A 46 -21.74 -3.97 -18.50
N SER A 47 -21.59 -4.01 -19.83
CA SER A 47 -21.56 -5.25 -20.63
C SER A 47 -20.14 -5.84 -20.76
N GLY A 48 -19.12 -5.12 -20.26
CA GLY A 48 -17.72 -5.48 -20.43
C GLY A 48 -17.10 -4.99 -21.74
N THR A 49 -17.81 -4.17 -22.53
CA THR A 49 -17.28 -3.61 -23.79
C THR A 49 -16.40 -2.41 -23.48
N ARG A 50 -15.17 -2.39 -24.03
CA ARG A 50 -14.28 -1.24 -23.90
C ARG A 50 -14.78 -0.10 -24.81
N VAL A 51 -15.13 1.02 -24.20
CA VAL A 51 -15.68 2.20 -24.88
C VAL A 51 -14.67 3.33 -25.02
N VAL A 52 -13.62 3.33 -24.22
CA VAL A 52 -12.47 4.24 -24.29
C VAL A 52 -11.18 3.45 -24.10
N GLU A 53 -10.15 3.77 -24.87
CA GLU A 53 -8.80 3.25 -24.73
C GLU A 53 -7.80 4.38 -24.77
N TYR A 54 -6.86 4.42 -23.79
CA TYR A 54 -5.80 5.41 -23.70
C TYR A 54 -4.44 4.77 -23.91
N THR A 55 -3.56 5.49 -24.58
CA THR A 55 -2.14 5.14 -24.73
C THR A 55 -1.28 6.32 -24.28
N TYR A 56 -0.26 6.04 -23.49
CA TYR A 56 0.67 7.04 -22.96
C TYR A 56 2.10 6.70 -23.35
N ASP A 57 2.96 7.71 -23.35
CA ASP A 57 4.39 7.48 -23.30
C ASP A 57 4.86 7.11 -21.89
N ALA A 58 6.16 6.86 -21.73
CA ALA A 58 6.73 6.49 -20.44
C ALA A 58 6.61 7.59 -19.35
N TRP A 59 6.38 8.84 -19.77
CA TRP A 59 6.27 10.01 -18.90
C TRP A 59 4.82 10.44 -18.64
N GLY A 60 3.86 9.73 -19.21
CA GLY A 60 2.44 9.99 -18.97
C GLY A 60 1.81 10.98 -19.94
N LYS A 61 2.54 11.41 -20.99
CA LYS A 61 1.93 12.17 -22.06
C LYS A 61 0.95 11.30 -22.83
N LEU A 62 -0.28 11.77 -22.99
CA LEU A 62 -1.30 11.05 -23.75
C LEU A 62 -0.93 11.03 -25.23
N ILE A 63 -0.70 9.83 -25.78
CA ILE A 63 -0.42 9.62 -27.21
C ILE A 63 -1.72 9.52 -28.00
N SER A 64 -2.68 8.74 -27.48
CA SER A 64 -3.98 8.57 -28.16
C SER A 64 -5.10 8.26 -27.17
N ALA A 65 -6.30 8.67 -27.53
CA ALA A 65 -7.54 8.24 -26.94
C ALA A 65 -8.46 7.75 -28.06
N THR A 66 -8.85 6.46 -28.00
CA THR A 66 -9.66 5.80 -29.04
C THR A 66 -10.89 5.14 -28.43
N GLY A 67 -11.82 4.68 -29.25
CA GLY A 67 -13.06 4.04 -28.82
C GLY A 67 -14.31 4.86 -29.12
N THR A 68 -15.48 4.25 -28.92
CA THR A 68 -16.79 4.84 -29.27
C THR A 68 -17.12 6.09 -28.46
N LEU A 69 -16.58 6.22 -27.25
CA LEU A 69 -16.79 7.37 -26.36
C LEU A 69 -15.51 8.17 -26.10
N ALA A 70 -14.49 8.03 -26.95
CA ALA A 70 -13.21 8.70 -26.76
C ALA A 70 -13.32 10.23 -26.71
N THR A 71 -14.17 10.82 -27.57
CA THR A 71 -14.33 12.29 -27.69
C THR A 71 -15.32 12.89 -26.69
N SER A 72 -16.06 12.05 -25.96
CA SER A 72 -17.00 12.46 -24.90
C SER A 72 -16.48 12.04 -23.52
N LEU A 73 -16.86 10.86 -23.05
CA LEU A 73 -16.41 10.30 -21.77
C LEU A 73 -14.86 10.28 -21.65
N GLY A 74 -14.16 9.89 -22.76
CA GLY A 74 -12.71 9.80 -22.77
C GLY A 74 -12.02 11.16 -22.64
N ALA A 75 -12.57 12.21 -23.25
CA ALA A 75 -12.08 13.57 -23.13
C ALA A 75 -12.38 14.16 -21.74
N ASP A 76 -13.55 13.85 -21.18
CA ASP A 76 -14.04 14.41 -19.92
C ASP A 76 -13.49 13.69 -18.68
N ASN A 77 -12.99 12.44 -18.83
CA ASN A 77 -12.41 11.70 -17.74
C ASN A 77 -11.11 12.32 -17.23
N PRO A 78 -11.05 12.73 -15.94
CA PRO A 78 -9.85 13.34 -15.40
C PRO A 78 -8.81 12.33 -14.91
N TYR A 79 -9.18 11.07 -14.65
CA TYR A 79 -8.22 10.07 -14.15
C TYR A 79 -7.53 9.37 -15.30
N ARG A 80 -6.18 9.45 -15.35
CA ARG A 80 -5.39 8.97 -16.49
C ARG A 80 -4.13 8.22 -16.07
N TYR A 81 -2.96 8.67 -16.48
CA TYR A 81 -1.65 8.08 -16.16
C TYR A 81 -1.46 7.90 -14.66
N ARG A 82 -1.05 6.72 -14.22
CA ARG A 82 -0.87 6.33 -12.80
C ARG A 82 -2.12 6.52 -11.91
N GLY A 83 -3.29 6.70 -12.51
CA GLY A 83 -4.50 7.08 -11.79
C GLY A 83 -4.50 8.51 -11.26
N TYR A 84 -3.56 9.36 -11.68
CA TYR A 84 -3.51 10.77 -11.31
C TYR A 84 -4.66 11.54 -11.92
N TYR A 85 -5.02 12.63 -11.26
CA TYR A 85 -5.99 13.58 -11.76
C TYR A 85 -5.34 14.48 -12.81
N TYR A 86 -5.81 14.43 -14.05
CA TYR A 86 -5.37 15.28 -15.15
C TYR A 86 -6.27 16.50 -15.25
N ASP A 87 -5.68 17.67 -15.12
CA ASP A 87 -6.35 18.92 -15.35
C ASP A 87 -6.24 19.27 -16.83
N THR A 88 -7.39 19.22 -17.54
CA THR A 88 -7.45 19.47 -18.97
C THR A 88 -7.22 20.93 -19.36
N GLU A 89 -7.43 21.87 -18.41
CA GLU A 89 -7.21 23.31 -18.68
C GLU A 89 -5.74 23.66 -18.66
N THR A 90 -4.98 23.06 -17.75
CA THR A 90 -3.53 23.33 -17.59
C THR A 90 -2.65 22.31 -18.29
N GLY A 91 -3.16 21.12 -18.63
CA GLY A 91 -2.38 20.03 -19.18
C GLY A 91 -1.49 19.30 -18.16
N LEU A 92 -1.72 19.52 -16.86
CA LEU A 92 -0.91 19.01 -15.77
C LEU A 92 -1.59 17.85 -15.03
N TYR A 93 -0.79 16.98 -14.44
CA TYR A 93 -1.27 15.99 -13.48
C TYR A 93 -1.15 16.52 -12.05
N TYR A 94 -2.22 16.42 -11.28
CA TYR A 94 -2.23 16.74 -9.86
C TYR A 94 -1.89 15.50 -9.04
N LEU A 95 -0.76 15.55 -8.32
CA LEU A 95 -0.25 14.49 -7.45
C LEU A 95 -0.35 14.86 -5.96
N MET A 96 -1.46 15.46 -5.53
CA MET A 96 -1.71 15.93 -4.17
C MET A 96 -0.76 17.06 -3.70
N ALA A 97 0.54 16.79 -3.55
CA ALA A 97 1.50 17.79 -3.08
C ALA A 97 2.01 18.72 -4.18
N ARG A 98 2.09 18.24 -5.42
CA ARG A 98 2.66 18.99 -6.55
C ARG A 98 1.89 18.75 -7.85
N TYR A 99 2.07 19.63 -8.82
CA TYR A 99 1.66 19.43 -10.21
C TYR A 99 2.84 18.92 -11.02
N TYR A 100 2.57 17.92 -11.85
CA TYR A 100 3.50 17.28 -12.75
C TYR A 100 3.15 17.61 -14.20
N ASP A 101 4.15 18.03 -14.96
CA ASP A 101 4.03 18.34 -16.38
C ASP A 101 4.61 17.17 -17.21
N PRO A 102 3.77 16.41 -17.93
CA PRO A 102 4.22 15.31 -18.76
C PRO A 102 4.95 15.73 -20.02
N GLU A 103 4.79 17.01 -20.46
CA GLU A 103 5.48 17.54 -21.65
C GLU A 103 6.95 17.83 -21.36
N VAL A 104 7.25 18.35 -20.17
CA VAL A 104 8.63 18.64 -19.75
C VAL A 104 9.20 17.60 -18.79
N CYS A 105 8.43 16.55 -18.47
CA CYS A 105 8.84 15.39 -17.70
C CYS A 105 9.29 15.69 -16.26
N ARG A 106 8.69 16.71 -15.61
CA ARG A 106 9.05 17.13 -14.24
C ARG A 106 7.92 17.83 -13.50
N PHE A 107 8.11 17.97 -12.20
CA PHE A 107 7.24 18.83 -11.38
C PHE A 107 7.43 20.31 -11.73
N ILE A 108 6.35 21.09 -11.64
CA ILE A 108 6.40 22.56 -11.89
C ILE A 108 6.87 23.34 -10.65
N SER A 109 6.92 22.69 -9.48
CA SER A 109 7.42 23.26 -8.22
C SER A 109 8.48 22.37 -7.60
N ALA A 110 9.40 22.98 -6.85
CA ALA A 110 10.41 22.25 -6.08
C ALA A 110 9.77 21.40 -4.97
N ASP A 111 10.38 20.28 -4.64
CA ASP A 111 10.00 19.50 -3.48
C ASP A 111 10.27 20.28 -2.18
N VAL A 112 9.37 20.14 -1.19
CA VAL A 112 9.59 20.69 0.16
C VAL A 112 10.64 19.86 0.93
N TYR A 113 10.84 18.59 0.53
CA TYR A 113 11.80 17.70 1.16
C TYR A 113 12.98 17.46 0.23
N MET A 114 14.15 17.97 0.65
CA MET A 114 15.40 17.59 -0.01
C MET A 114 15.70 16.15 0.39
N THR A 115 15.51 15.19 -0.52
CA THR A 115 15.90 13.79 -0.28
C THR A 115 17.40 13.69 -0.31
N THR A 116 18.03 13.91 0.84
CA THR A 116 19.47 13.65 1.04
C THR A 116 19.67 12.15 1.03
N GLY A 117 20.29 11.59 0.00
CA GLY A 117 20.64 10.18 0.05
C GLY A 117 20.68 9.42 -1.26
N GLN A 118 20.17 9.99 -2.33
CA GLN A 118 20.18 9.34 -3.65
C GLN A 118 21.19 9.99 -4.63
N GLY A 119 22.29 10.51 -4.10
CA GLY A 119 23.33 11.14 -4.89
C GLY A 119 22.82 12.40 -5.63
N VAL A 120 23.40 12.66 -6.83
CA VAL A 120 23.04 13.82 -7.65
C VAL A 120 21.56 13.84 -8.07
N LEU A 121 20.95 12.69 -8.26
CA LEU A 121 19.54 12.58 -8.64
C LEU A 121 18.57 12.95 -7.52
N GLY A 122 18.90 12.61 -6.27
CA GLY A 122 18.10 12.98 -5.10
C GLY A 122 18.15 14.47 -4.75
N GLY A 123 19.17 15.20 -5.27
CA GLY A 123 19.26 16.65 -5.14
C GLY A 123 18.41 17.43 -6.15
N ASN A 124 17.81 16.76 -7.16
CA ASN A 124 16.94 17.42 -8.12
C ASN A 124 15.50 17.48 -7.60
N MET A 125 15.15 18.59 -6.98
CA MET A 125 13.85 18.83 -6.34
C MET A 125 12.66 18.89 -7.32
N TRP A 126 12.90 18.94 -8.63
CA TRP A 126 11.87 18.94 -9.67
C TRP A 126 11.73 17.60 -10.38
N ALA A 127 12.62 16.63 -10.09
CA ALA A 127 12.60 15.35 -10.78
C ALA A 127 11.35 14.52 -10.44
N TYR A 128 10.63 14.07 -11.47
CA TYR A 128 9.58 13.06 -11.31
C TYR A 128 10.23 11.68 -11.35
N CYS A 129 9.88 10.84 -10.36
CA CYS A 129 10.34 9.45 -10.26
C CYS A 129 11.87 9.29 -10.42
N LEU A 130 12.69 10.25 -9.94
CA LEU A 130 14.16 10.25 -10.10
C LEU A 130 14.59 10.06 -11.57
N ASN A 131 13.84 10.60 -12.53
CA ASN A 131 14.01 10.41 -13.96
C ASN A 131 13.90 8.94 -14.45
N ASN A 132 13.19 8.09 -13.71
CA ASN A 132 12.97 6.68 -14.06
C ASN A 132 11.49 6.27 -13.89
N PRO A 133 10.55 6.87 -14.63
CA PRO A 133 9.11 6.63 -14.46
C PRO A 133 8.66 5.22 -14.87
N VAL A 134 9.47 4.49 -15.65
CA VAL A 134 9.18 3.09 -16.02
C VAL A 134 9.24 2.16 -14.81
N ASN A 135 10.15 2.41 -13.88
CA ASN A 135 10.38 1.56 -12.70
C ASN A 135 9.93 2.19 -11.38
N MET A 136 9.54 3.46 -11.42
CA MET A 136 9.17 4.22 -10.22
C MET A 136 7.81 4.90 -10.39
N VAL A 137 7.15 5.16 -9.27
CA VAL A 137 5.90 5.91 -9.19
C VAL A 137 5.98 6.88 -8.01
N ASP A 138 5.41 8.06 -8.16
CA ASP A 138 5.23 9.03 -7.06
C ASP A 138 3.72 9.26 -6.87
N GLN A 139 3.14 8.58 -5.90
CA GLN A 139 1.69 8.63 -5.66
C GLN A 139 1.22 9.93 -5.00
N THR A 140 2.12 10.59 -4.30
CA THR A 140 1.80 11.75 -3.44
C THR A 140 2.37 13.05 -3.98
N GLY A 141 3.23 12.97 -4.97
CA GLY A 141 4.00 14.13 -5.45
C GLY A 141 5.11 14.57 -4.51
N SER A 142 5.61 13.67 -3.64
CA SER A 142 6.69 13.96 -2.68
C SER A 142 7.70 12.82 -2.55
N GLU A 143 7.36 11.60 -2.98
CA GLU A 143 8.19 10.41 -2.77
C GLU A 143 8.12 9.47 -3.98
N ALA A 144 9.23 9.31 -4.68
CA ALA A 144 9.35 8.31 -5.73
C ALA A 144 9.59 6.90 -5.13
N VAL A 145 8.73 5.94 -5.45
CA VAL A 145 8.79 4.55 -4.98
C VAL A 145 8.93 3.60 -6.17
N ALA A 146 9.82 2.60 -6.06
CA ALA A 146 9.97 1.59 -7.11
C ALA A 146 8.67 0.78 -7.28
N ILE A 147 8.19 0.63 -8.52
CA ILE A 147 6.93 -0.06 -8.86
C ILE A 147 6.94 -1.52 -8.36
N ALA A 148 8.08 -2.21 -8.53
CA ALA A 148 8.26 -3.56 -8.02
C ALA A 148 8.08 -3.65 -6.50
N LEU A 149 8.43 -2.59 -5.76
CA LEU A 149 8.26 -2.49 -4.30
C LEU A 149 6.81 -2.19 -3.91
N GLY A 150 6.12 -1.35 -4.68
CA GLY A 150 4.68 -1.12 -4.49
C GLY A 150 3.86 -2.39 -4.71
N LEU A 151 4.18 -3.18 -5.73
CA LEU A 151 3.58 -4.49 -5.96
C LEU A 151 3.95 -5.50 -4.85
N ALA A 152 5.21 -5.54 -4.44
CA ALA A 152 5.66 -6.40 -3.34
C ALA A 152 4.99 -6.02 -2.01
N ALA A 153 4.80 -4.73 -1.73
CA ALA A 153 4.07 -4.26 -0.54
C ALA A 153 2.58 -4.62 -0.58
N LYS A 154 1.92 -4.51 -1.74
CA LYS A 154 0.53 -4.96 -1.94
C LYS A 154 0.42 -6.48 -1.77
N ILE A 155 1.34 -7.26 -2.34
CA ILE A 155 1.40 -8.73 -2.19
C ILE A 155 1.67 -9.09 -0.72
N ALA A 156 2.62 -8.43 -0.06
CA ALA A 156 2.91 -8.65 1.36
C ALA A 156 1.70 -8.29 2.24
N GLY A 157 0.98 -7.22 1.92
CA GLY A 157 -0.27 -6.84 2.60
C GLY A 157 -1.36 -7.90 2.44
N VAL A 158 -1.58 -8.39 1.23
CA VAL A 158 -2.54 -9.48 0.96
C VAL A 158 -2.11 -10.78 1.67
N LEU A 159 -0.82 -11.13 1.61
CA LEU A 159 -0.28 -12.31 2.31
C LEU A 159 -0.39 -12.15 3.84
N CYS A 160 -0.24 -10.94 4.38
CA CYS A 160 -0.42 -10.65 5.80
C CYS A 160 -1.88 -10.85 6.21
N VAL A 161 -2.83 -10.32 5.45
CA VAL A 161 -4.28 -10.48 5.72
C VAL A 161 -4.68 -11.96 5.60
N THR A 162 -4.18 -12.67 4.59
CA THR A 162 -4.46 -14.11 4.42
C THR A 162 -3.79 -14.95 5.52
N ALA A 163 -2.56 -14.63 5.94
CA ALA A 163 -1.89 -15.31 7.05
C ALA A 163 -2.64 -15.08 8.38
N VAL A 164 -3.10 -13.86 8.64
CA VAL A 164 -3.93 -13.54 9.82
C VAL A 164 -5.28 -14.27 9.75
N ALA A 165 -5.90 -14.32 8.58
CA ALA A 165 -7.16 -15.06 8.38
C ALA A 165 -6.94 -16.57 8.56
N ILE A 166 -5.87 -17.14 8.03
CA ILE A 166 -5.51 -18.56 8.20
C ILE A 166 -5.20 -18.87 9.66
N LEU A 167 -4.44 -18.00 10.36
CA LEU A 167 -4.19 -18.14 11.79
C LEU A 167 -5.51 -18.06 12.59
N ALA A 168 -6.42 -17.17 12.23
CA ALA A 168 -7.73 -17.06 12.86
C ALA A 168 -8.59 -18.31 12.63
N ILE A 169 -8.57 -18.85 11.41
CA ILE A 169 -9.25 -20.11 11.05
C ILE A 169 -8.60 -21.28 11.79
N ASP A 170 -7.28 -21.38 11.81
CA ASP A 170 -6.55 -22.43 12.54
C ASP A 170 -6.84 -22.36 14.04
N PHE A 171 -6.85 -21.17 14.65
CA PHE A 171 -7.27 -21.00 16.03
C PHE A 171 -8.75 -21.37 16.27
N ALA A 172 -9.63 -21.13 15.30
CA ALA A 172 -11.03 -21.54 15.42
C ALA A 172 -11.21 -23.07 15.30
N ILE A 173 -10.38 -23.73 14.48
CA ILE A 173 -10.48 -25.17 14.14
C ILE A 173 -9.63 -26.04 15.08
N ARG A 174 -8.56 -25.53 15.71
CA ARG A 174 -7.72 -26.27 16.71
C ARG A 174 -8.51 -26.89 17.86
N ARG A 175 -9.79 -26.66 17.89
CA ARG A 175 -10.67 -27.35 18.83
C ARG A 175 -10.74 -28.85 18.57
N GLU A 176 -10.38 -29.37 17.38
CA GLU A 176 -10.59 -30.78 17.02
C GLU A 176 -9.55 -31.47 16.13
N ASN A 177 -8.48 -30.81 15.56
CA ASN A 177 -7.63 -31.54 14.59
C ASN A 177 -6.16 -31.06 14.53
N SER A 178 -5.24 -31.98 14.87
CA SER A 178 -3.77 -31.80 14.80
C SER A 178 -3.23 -31.59 13.35
N PHE A 179 -3.94 -32.07 12.34
CA PHE A 179 -3.57 -31.98 10.92
C PHE A 179 -3.52 -30.52 10.42
N LEU A 180 -4.51 -29.72 10.78
CA LEU A 180 -4.57 -28.31 10.37
C LEU A 180 -3.52 -27.43 11.05
N SER A 181 -3.06 -27.81 12.26
CA SER A 181 -1.96 -27.13 12.93
C SER A 181 -0.63 -27.29 12.18
N THR A 182 -0.43 -28.43 11.55
CA THR A 182 0.78 -28.72 10.73
C THR A 182 0.75 -27.93 9.42
N ILE A 183 -0.42 -27.80 8.78
CA ILE A 183 -0.57 -27.02 7.54
C ILE A 183 -0.36 -25.52 7.84
N SER A 184 -0.95 -24.98 8.91
CA SER A 184 -0.79 -23.56 9.24
C SER A 184 0.67 -23.21 9.56
N LYS A 185 1.37 -24.10 10.27
CA LYS A 185 2.81 -23.94 10.52
C LYS A 185 3.61 -23.97 9.23
N GLY A 186 3.35 -24.93 8.34
CA GLY A 186 4.01 -25.00 7.03
C GLY A 186 3.80 -23.76 6.16
N ILE A 187 2.61 -23.14 6.21
CA ILE A 187 2.33 -21.88 5.51
C ILE A 187 3.12 -20.72 6.11
N VAL A 188 3.16 -20.59 7.44
CA VAL A 188 3.94 -19.54 8.13
C VAL A 188 5.42 -19.71 7.83
N ASP A 189 5.98 -20.90 7.99
CA ASP A 189 7.39 -21.21 7.71
C ASP A 189 7.73 -20.94 6.22
N GLY A 190 6.82 -21.28 5.31
CA GLY A 190 6.93 -20.98 3.88
C GLY A 190 6.94 -19.50 3.55
N LEU A 191 6.09 -18.70 4.21
CA LEU A 191 6.05 -17.25 4.07
C LEU A 191 7.31 -16.59 4.63
N GLU A 192 7.79 -17.02 5.79
CA GLU A 192 9.06 -16.55 6.36
C GLU A 192 10.24 -16.85 5.43
N SER A 193 10.32 -18.06 4.87
CA SER A 193 11.34 -18.44 3.89
C SER A 193 11.28 -17.60 2.62
N LEU A 194 10.07 -17.36 2.09
CA LEU A 194 9.88 -16.52 0.91
C LEU A 194 10.30 -15.07 1.17
N MET A 195 9.89 -14.51 2.31
CA MET A 195 10.24 -13.14 2.70
C MET A 195 11.75 -13.00 2.90
N THR A 196 12.40 -13.98 3.50
CA THR A 196 13.87 -14.00 3.66
C THR A 196 14.57 -14.00 2.30
N LYS A 197 14.16 -14.86 1.36
CA LYS A 197 14.73 -14.89 0.00
C LYS A 197 14.52 -13.58 -0.77
N ILE A 198 13.35 -12.95 -0.63
CA ILE A 198 13.08 -11.63 -1.24
C ILE A 198 14.02 -10.59 -0.63
N THR A 199 14.18 -10.59 0.69
CA THR A 199 15.05 -9.66 1.42
C THR A 199 16.50 -9.83 1.02
N GLU A 200 17.04 -11.06 0.98
CA GLU A 200 18.41 -11.35 0.54
C GLU A 200 18.66 -10.87 -0.90
N LYS A 201 17.72 -11.10 -1.80
CA LYS A 201 17.83 -10.67 -3.20
C LYS A 201 17.83 -9.15 -3.38
N ILE A 202 17.23 -8.42 -2.44
CA ILE A 202 17.20 -6.95 -2.43
C ILE A 202 18.49 -6.41 -1.78
N GLU A 203 18.92 -6.96 -0.66
CA GLU A 203 20.14 -6.54 0.05
C GLU A 203 21.42 -6.67 -0.81
N THR A 204 21.48 -7.62 -1.76
CA THR A 204 22.61 -7.75 -2.68
C THR A 204 22.74 -6.62 -3.71
N LYS A 205 21.75 -5.73 -3.83
CA LYS A 205 21.72 -4.62 -4.78
C LYS A 205 21.95 -3.24 -4.17
N GLU A 206 22.07 -3.13 -2.84
CA GLU A 206 22.29 -1.84 -2.18
C GLU A 206 23.79 -1.51 -2.01
N PRO A 207 24.23 -0.26 -2.28
CA PRO A 207 25.57 0.19 -1.94
C PRO A 207 25.72 0.29 -0.41
N LYS A 208 26.82 -0.23 0.11
CA LYS A 208 27.14 -0.44 1.55
C LYS A 208 27.30 0.81 2.43
N GLN A 209 26.80 1.98 2.07
CA GLN A 209 27.17 3.22 2.79
C GLN A 209 25.97 4.12 3.14
N TYR A 210 24.99 3.58 3.86
CA TYR A 210 23.96 4.41 4.47
C TYR A 210 23.68 4.03 5.92
N LYS A 211 23.77 5.03 6.82
CA LYS A 211 23.32 4.90 8.22
C LYS A 211 21.80 4.75 8.17
N ARG A 212 21.31 3.56 8.52
CA ARG A 212 19.87 3.26 8.51
C ARG A 212 19.17 4.14 9.55
N ASP A 213 18.29 5.00 9.10
CA ASP A 213 17.39 5.73 9.98
C ASP A 213 16.25 4.80 10.39
N THR A 214 16.44 4.11 11.51
CA THR A 214 15.48 3.15 12.07
C THR A 214 15.00 3.62 13.42
N GLU A 215 13.74 3.32 13.73
CA GLU A 215 13.10 3.59 15.00
C GLU A 215 12.47 2.31 15.56
N VAL A 216 12.36 2.25 16.89
CA VAL A 216 11.64 1.17 17.56
C VAL A 216 10.14 1.43 17.45
N HIS A 217 9.44 0.55 16.75
CA HIS A 217 7.98 0.57 16.61
C HIS A 217 7.32 -0.41 17.59
N HIS A 218 6.30 0.05 18.30
CA HIS A 218 5.44 -0.80 19.11
C HIS A 218 4.29 -1.33 18.27
N ILE A 219 4.22 -2.65 18.08
CA ILE A 219 3.15 -3.32 17.29
C ILE A 219 1.79 -2.97 17.88
N VAL A 220 1.63 -3.12 19.20
CA VAL A 220 0.52 -2.53 19.94
C VAL A 220 0.99 -1.20 20.50
N ALA A 221 0.48 -0.10 19.96
CA ALA A 221 0.91 1.25 20.33
C ALA A 221 0.67 1.55 21.81
N GLN A 222 1.62 2.28 22.43
CA GLN A 222 1.58 2.59 23.88
C GLN A 222 0.43 3.54 24.25
N SER A 223 0.25 4.60 23.47
CA SER A 223 -0.61 5.73 23.82
C SER A 223 -1.77 5.99 22.87
N SER A 224 -1.90 5.22 21.78
CA SER A 224 -2.98 5.42 20.83
C SER A 224 -4.32 4.89 21.39
N PRO A 225 -5.38 5.71 21.42
CA PRO A 225 -6.71 5.27 21.83
C PRO A 225 -7.27 4.20 20.89
N TYR A 226 -6.84 4.17 19.63
CA TYR A 226 -7.25 3.16 18.65
C TYR A 226 -6.64 1.78 18.90
N ALA A 227 -5.57 1.68 19.69
CA ALA A 227 -4.96 0.44 20.10
C ALA A 227 -5.53 -0.12 21.43
N ALA A 228 -6.48 0.56 22.05
CA ALA A 228 -7.04 0.17 23.35
C ALA A 228 -7.48 -1.31 23.46
N PRO A 229 -8.15 -1.91 22.46
CA PRO A 229 -8.50 -3.33 22.52
C PRO A 229 -7.30 -4.28 22.60
N ALA A 230 -6.22 -4.01 21.86
CA ALA A 230 -4.99 -4.80 21.91
C ALA A 230 -4.20 -4.53 23.21
N GLN A 231 -4.16 -3.30 23.70
CA GLN A 231 -3.57 -2.95 25.00
C GLN A 231 -4.25 -3.71 26.15
N ASP A 232 -5.57 -3.86 26.10
CA ASP A 232 -6.32 -4.66 27.08
C ASP A 232 -5.90 -6.13 27.05
N VAL A 233 -5.70 -6.71 25.86
CA VAL A 233 -5.16 -8.06 25.67
C VAL A 233 -3.77 -8.20 26.28
N LEU A 234 -2.86 -7.24 26.04
CA LEU A 234 -1.52 -7.25 26.65
C LEU A 234 -1.60 -7.26 28.18
N ARG A 235 -2.44 -6.39 28.78
CA ARG A 235 -2.66 -6.38 30.24
C ARG A 235 -3.15 -7.73 30.76
N LYS A 236 -4.20 -8.29 30.15
CA LYS A 236 -4.79 -9.57 30.54
C LYS A 236 -3.82 -10.75 30.43
N THR A 237 -2.86 -10.67 29.53
CA THR A 237 -1.85 -11.71 29.34
C THR A 237 -0.54 -11.45 30.10
N GLY A 238 -0.41 -10.30 30.76
CA GLY A 238 0.82 -9.89 31.43
C GLY A 238 2.01 -9.69 30.49
N ILE A 239 1.75 -9.35 29.21
CA ILE A 239 2.78 -9.02 28.25
C ILE A 239 3.04 -7.52 28.35
N SER A 240 4.30 -7.14 28.62
CA SER A 240 4.70 -5.73 28.64
C SER A 240 4.57 -5.11 27.25
N VAL A 241 4.12 -3.86 27.19
CA VAL A 241 4.07 -3.09 25.93
C VAL A 241 5.49 -2.90 25.36
N ASN A 242 6.51 -2.89 26.20
CA ASN A 242 7.92 -2.80 25.81
C ASN A 242 8.60 -4.17 25.66
N SER A 243 7.84 -5.28 25.63
CA SER A 243 8.43 -6.60 25.43
C SER A 243 9.00 -6.75 24.01
N ALA A 244 10.01 -7.61 23.88
CA ALA A 244 10.62 -7.92 22.59
C ALA A 244 9.60 -8.47 21.56
N GLU A 245 8.52 -9.11 22.02
CA GLU A 245 7.48 -9.57 21.13
C GLU A 245 6.60 -8.45 20.57
N ASN A 246 6.50 -7.31 21.29
CA ASN A 246 5.68 -6.16 20.90
C ASN A 246 6.50 -5.03 20.26
N THR A 247 7.81 -5.17 20.17
CA THR A 247 8.68 -4.15 19.59
C THR A 247 9.43 -4.69 18.38
N VAL A 248 9.59 -3.85 17.38
CA VAL A 248 10.33 -4.16 16.15
C VAL A 248 11.07 -2.92 15.69
N GLU A 249 12.31 -3.08 15.25
CA GLU A 249 13.09 -2.00 14.64
C GLU A 249 12.74 -1.91 13.15
N ILE A 250 12.26 -0.75 12.72
CA ILE A 250 11.82 -0.48 11.35
C ILE A 250 12.30 0.90 10.89
N LYS A 251 12.35 1.12 9.58
CA LYS A 251 12.67 2.43 8.99
C LYS A 251 11.66 3.47 9.43
N THR A 252 12.13 4.69 9.73
CA THR A 252 11.28 5.83 10.13
C THR A 252 10.19 6.13 9.10
N SER A 253 10.48 5.96 7.81
CA SER A 253 9.50 6.12 6.74
C SER A 253 8.33 5.12 6.83
N LEU A 254 8.60 3.85 7.17
CA LEU A 254 7.55 2.86 7.43
C LEU A 254 6.82 3.16 8.74
N HIS A 255 7.54 3.51 9.80
CA HIS A 255 6.96 3.80 11.12
C HIS A 255 5.85 4.85 11.03
N ARG A 256 6.09 5.96 10.33
CA ARG A 256 5.10 7.03 10.13
C ARG A 256 3.84 6.58 9.39
N ARG A 257 3.95 5.61 8.48
CA ARG A 257 2.83 5.07 7.68
C ARG A 257 1.98 4.05 8.42
N LEU A 258 2.48 3.45 9.50
CA LEU A 258 1.76 2.42 10.26
C LEU A 258 0.71 2.99 11.22
N HIS A 259 0.79 4.27 11.60
CA HIS A 259 -0.17 4.89 12.53
C HIS A 259 -1.52 5.21 11.85
N THR A 260 -2.19 4.19 11.32
CA THR A 260 -3.48 4.29 10.63
C THR A 260 -4.57 3.46 11.31
N TYR A 261 -5.83 3.83 11.09
CA TYR A 261 -6.98 3.06 11.55
C TYR A 261 -6.95 1.60 11.09
N VAL A 262 -6.53 1.36 9.84
CA VAL A 262 -6.44 0.01 9.27
C VAL A 262 -5.42 -0.83 10.02
N TYR A 263 -4.23 -0.27 10.28
CA TYR A 263 -3.19 -0.97 11.04
C TYR A 263 -3.66 -1.33 12.45
N TYR A 264 -4.21 -0.36 13.18
CA TYR A 264 -4.74 -0.63 14.52
C TYR A 264 -5.87 -1.65 14.50
N GLY A 265 -6.75 -1.61 13.51
CA GLY A 265 -7.82 -2.60 13.32
C GLY A 265 -7.28 -4.02 13.15
N ILE A 266 -6.25 -4.19 12.31
CA ILE A 266 -5.59 -5.49 12.09
C ILE A 266 -4.95 -6.01 13.39
N VAL A 267 -4.16 -5.19 14.06
CA VAL A 267 -3.47 -5.58 15.31
C VAL A 267 -4.47 -5.91 16.42
N ASN A 268 -5.52 -5.11 16.58
CA ASN A 268 -6.58 -5.35 17.55
C ASN A 268 -7.27 -6.70 17.30
N THR A 269 -7.68 -6.94 16.05
CA THR A 269 -8.37 -8.18 15.67
C THR A 269 -7.47 -9.39 15.88
N ALA A 270 -6.23 -9.35 15.40
CA ALA A 270 -5.27 -10.45 15.53
C ALA A 270 -4.99 -10.81 16.99
N THR A 271 -4.72 -9.81 17.84
CA THR A 271 -4.43 -10.05 19.27
C THR A 271 -5.64 -10.55 20.05
N GLN A 272 -6.85 -10.02 19.76
CA GLN A 272 -8.09 -10.48 20.39
C GLN A 272 -8.42 -11.93 20.00
N LEU A 273 -8.28 -12.30 18.73
CA LEU A 273 -8.49 -13.66 18.25
C LEU A 273 -7.50 -14.63 18.91
N ALA A 274 -6.22 -14.27 18.95
CA ALA A 274 -5.19 -15.05 19.62
C ALA A 274 -5.51 -15.28 21.10
N TYR A 275 -5.96 -14.23 21.79
CA TYR A 275 -6.39 -14.32 23.19
C TYR A 275 -7.61 -15.23 23.39
N LYS A 276 -8.65 -15.08 22.56
CA LYS A 276 -9.88 -15.87 22.62
C LYS A 276 -9.64 -17.36 22.34
N ALA A 277 -8.67 -17.68 21.48
CA ALA A 277 -8.34 -19.05 21.11
C ALA A 277 -7.66 -19.86 22.24
N GLY A 278 -7.00 -19.22 23.18
CA GLY A 278 -6.40 -19.90 24.33
C GLY A 278 -7.44 -20.31 25.38
N LYS A 279 -7.39 -21.56 25.86
CA LYS A 279 -8.26 -22.08 26.93
C LYS A 279 -7.73 -21.71 28.30
N THR A 280 -6.41 -21.77 28.46
CA THR A 280 -5.72 -21.48 29.75
C THR A 280 -5.01 -20.13 29.69
N PRO A 281 -4.71 -19.47 30.82
CA PRO A 281 -3.91 -18.26 30.86
C PRO A 281 -2.55 -18.39 30.14
N LYS A 282 -1.91 -19.57 30.29
CA LYS A 282 -0.63 -19.88 29.65
C LYS A 282 -0.76 -19.93 28.11
N GLU A 283 -1.80 -20.59 27.59
CA GLU A 283 -2.09 -20.65 26.17
C GLU A 283 -2.42 -19.27 25.60
N LYS A 284 -3.29 -18.49 26.27
CA LYS A 284 -3.64 -17.13 25.88
C LYS A 284 -2.39 -16.26 25.71
N ARG A 285 -1.51 -16.29 26.71
CA ARG A 285 -0.24 -15.56 26.67
C ARG A 285 0.66 -16.05 25.53
N SER A 286 0.80 -17.37 25.35
CA SER A 286 1.62 -17.95 24.28
C SER A 286 1.10 -17.57 22.90
N ASN A 287 -0.21 -17.65 22.67
CA ASN A 287 -0.84 -17.32 21.40
C ASN A 287 -0.62 -15.85 21.04
N VAL A 288 -0.85 -14.94 21.99
CA VAL A 288 -0.64 -13.50 21.77
C VAL A 288 0.82 -13.20 21.47
N LYS A 289 1.77 -13.80 22.21
CA LYS A 289 3.20 -13.64 21.91
C LYS A 289 3.58 -14.11 20.51
N THR A 290 3.06 -15.26 20.09
CA THR A 290 3.30 -15.79 18.72
C THR A 290 2.74 -14.84 17.66
N THR A 291 1.52 -14.33 17.85
CA THR A 291 0.90 -13.38 16.94
C THR A 291 1.72 -12.08 16.81
N LEU A 292 2.19 -11.52 17.92
CA LEU A 292 3.04 -10.33 17.90
C LEU A 292 4.36 -10.58 17.19
N ARG A 293 5.02 -11.73 17.41
CA ARG A 293 6.26 -12.08 16.70
C ARG A 293 6.05 -12.17 15.17
N VAL A 294 4.96 -12.81 14.74
CA VAL A 294 4.62 -12.90 13.31
C VAL A 294 4.44 -11.51 12.70
N ILE A 295 3.67 -10.63 13.36
CA ILE A 295 3.50 -9.24 12.90
C ILE A 295 4.84 -8.52 12.86
N GLY A 296 5.67 -8.66 13.89
CA GLY A 296 7.02 -8.07 13.95
C GLY A 296 7.93 -8.54 12.82
N THR A 297 7.93 -9.84 12.51
CA THR A 297 8.69 -10.40 11.38
C THR A 297 8.25 -9.79 10.06
N ILE A 298 6.95 -9.68 9.83
CA ILE A 298 6.39 -9.05 8.61
C ILE A 298 6.80 -7.58 8.51
N LEU A 299 6.68 -6.82 9.60
CA LEU A 299 7.05 -5.41 9.63
C LEU A 299 8.55 -5.21 9.39
N SER A 300 9.40 -6.04 10.01
CA SER A 300 10.86 -6.01 9.81
C SER A 300 11.22 -6.31 8.35
N ALA A 301 10.63 -7.35 7.75
CA ALA A 301 10.85 -7.69 6.36
C ALA A 301 10.35 -6.58 5.42
N THR A 302 9.16 -6.02 5.67
CA THR A 302 8.62 -4.89 4.90
C THR A 302 9.52 -3.67 4.99
N SER A 303 10.05 -3.38 6.19
CA SER A 303 10.98 -2.27 6.42
C SER A 303 12.27 -2.39 5.62
N LYS A 304 12.78 -3.61 5.43
CA LYS A 304 14.00 -3.85 4.61
C LYS A 304 13.76 -3.67 3.12
N ILE A 305 12.53 -3.93 2.67
CA ILE A 305 12.12 -3.85 1.26
C ILE A 305 11.82 -2.41 0.84
N LEU A 306 11.30 -1.58 1.74
CA LEU A 306 10.95 -0.19 1.43
C LEU A 306 12.21 0.66 1.18
N PRO A 307 12.23 1.53 0.16
CA PRO A 307 13.30 2.50 -0.05
C PRO A 307 13.37 3.50 1.12
N TYR A 308 14.48 4.19 1.22
CA TYR A 308 14.73 5.25 2.21
C TYR A 308 13.82 6.45 2.01
#